data_c2ce5147186b9aafe8bec038b7b0870e
#
_entry.id   c2ce5147186b9aafe8bec038b7b0870e
#
_cell.length_a   1.000
_cell.length_b   1.000
_cell.length_c   1.000
_cell.angle_alpha   90.00
_cell.angle_beta   90.00
_cell.angle_gamma   90.00
#
_symmetry.space_group_name_H-M   'P 1'
#
loop_
_entity.id
_entity.type
_entity.pdbx_description
1 polymer ?
#
loop_
_entity_poly.entity_id
_entity_poly.type
_entity_poly.pdbx_seq_one_letter_code
_entity_poly.pdbx_strand_id
1 'polypeptide(L)'
;MVSDNARSGMQQAPARSLFNALGFTAEEMKKPMIGIVSSYNEIVPGHMNIDKIVNAVKLGVAEAGGVPVVFPAIAVCDGIAMGHVGMKYSLVTRDLIADSTECMAIAHQFDGLVMVPNCDKNVPGLLMAAARLNLPTVFVSGGPMLAGHVKGKKRSLSSMFEAVGSYAAGTMTEEDVLEFEEKVCPTCGSCSGMYTANSMNCLTEALGMGLRGNG
;
A
#
# COMPACT_ATOMS: atom_id res chain seq x y z
N MET A 1 14.81 -14.43 -18.06
CA MET A 1 13.94 -13.89 -17.00
C MET A 1 14.42 -14.42 -15.65
N VAL A 2 14.28 -13.66 -14.58
CA VAL A 2 14.63 -14.13 -13.22
C VAL A 2 13.78 -15.36 -12.85
N SER A 3 12.50 -15.31 -13.19
CA SER A 3 11.54 -16.39 -12.98
C SER A 3 11.88 -17.72 -13.68
N ASP A 4 12.80 -17.72 -14.64
CA ASP A 4 13.27 -18.97 -15.26
C ASP A 4 13.98 -19.89 -14.24
N ASN A 5 14.58 -19.32 -13.19
CA ASN A 5 15.19 -20.10 -12.11
C ASN A 5 14.20 -21.02 -11.41
N ALA A 6 12.92 -20.65 -11.35
CA ALA A 6 11.86 -21.44 -10.73
C ALA A 6 11.08 -22.31 -11.73
N ARG A 7 11.20 -22.04 -13.04
CA ARG A 7 10.31 -22.63 -14.07
C ARG A 7 11.01 -23.42 -15.14
N SER A 8 12.31 -23.18 -15.37
CA SER A 8 13.03 -23.79 -16.52
C SER A 8 13.84 -25.02 -16.12
N GLY A 9 13.98 -25.96 -17.06
CA GLY A 9 14.74 -27.19 -16.88
C GLY A 9 13.98 -28.31 -16.18
N MET A 10 14.48 -29.54 -16.32
CA MET A 10 13.81 -30.73 -15.77
C MET A 10 13.81 -30.74 -14.23
N GLN A 11 14.85 -30.18 -13.61
CA GLN A 11 14.97 -30.07 -12.15
C GLN A 11 13.87 -29.22 -11.52
N GLN A 12 13.25 -28.31 -12.29
CA GLN A 12 12.14 -27.46 -11.83
C GLN A 12 10.76 -28.06 -12.11
N ALA A 13 10.68 -29.34 -12.53
CA ALA A 13 9.40 -30.02 -12.72
C ALA A 13 8.53 -30.03 -11.45
N PRO A 14 9.07 -30.24 -10.23
CA PRO A 14 8.27 -30.11 -8.99
C PRO A 14 7.68 -28.70 -8.79
N ALA A 15 8.46 -27.65 -9.03
CA ALA A 15 7.96 -26.26 -8.92
C ALA A 15 6.87 -26.00 -9.97
N ARG A 16 7.06 -26.44 -11.23
CA ARG A 16 6.02 -26.30 -12.25
C ARG A 16 4.73 -27.03 -11.90
N SER A 17 4.80 -28.17 -11.19
CA SER A 17 3.59 -28.85 -10.71
C SER A 17 2.80 -27.98 -9.74
N LEU A 18 3.48 -27.17 -8.90
CA LEU A 18 2.82 -26.22 -8.00
C LEU A 18 2.24 -25.04 -8.77
N PHE A 19 2.93 -24.51 -9.77
CA PHE A 19 2.36 -23.49 -10.66
C PHE A 19 1.11 -24.01 -11.39
N ASN A 20 1.12 -25.25 -11.86
CA ASN A 20 -0.07 -25.89 -12.45
C ASN A 20 -1.23 -25.97 -11.44
N ALA A 21 -0.96 -26.27 -10.16
CA ALA A 21 -1.97 -26.29 -9.11
C ALA A 21 -2.58 -24.91 -8.85
N LEU A 22 -1.83 -23.83 -9.12
CA LEU A 22 -2.32 -22.45 -9.08
C LEU A 22 -3.10 -22.04 -10.34
N GLY A 23 -3.20 -22.92 -11.34
CA GLY A 23 -3.91 -22.66 -12.59
C GLY A 23 -3.07 -22.03 -13.70
N PHE A 24 -1.74 -21.94 -13.54
CA PHE A 24 -0.88 -21.42 -14.60
C PHE A 24 -0.84 -22.37 -15.79
N THR A 25 -1.02 -21.83 -16.97
CA THR A 25 -0.89 -22.56 -18.23
C THR A 25 0.59 -22.65 -18.67
N ALA A 26 0.88 -23.58 -19.57
CA ALA A 26 2.20 -23.70 -20.16
C ALA A 26 2.63 -22.44 -20.93
N GLU A 27 1.68 -21.68 -21.48
CA GLU A 27 1.95 -20.41 -22.15
C GLU A 27 2.26 -19.29 -21.16
N GLU A 28 1.54 -19.21 -20.04
CA GLU A 28 1.81 -18.24 -18.99
C GLU A 28 3.17 -18.47 -18.33
N MET A 29 3.58 -19.71 -18.18
CA MET A 29 4.91 -20.04 -17.66
C MET A 29 6.09 -19.58 -18.54
N LYS A 30 5.81 -19.13 -19.77
CA LYS A 30 6.82 -18.55 -20.67
C LYS A 30 6.90 -17.01 -20.59
N LYS A 31 5.95 -16.38 -19.90
CA LYS A 31 5.81 -14.94 -19.80
C LYS A 31 6.52 -14.40 -18.55
N PRO A 32 6.88 -13.11 -18.50
CA PRO A 32 7.40 -12.49 -17.28
C PRO A 32 6.40 -12.62 -16.12
N MET A 33 6.87 -13.00 -14.95
CA MET A 33 6.08 -13.11 -13.74
C MET A 33 6.21 -11.83 -12.92
N ILE A 34 5.13 -11.08 -12.81
CA ILE A 34 5.09 -9.78 -12.14
C ILE A 34 4.41 -9.91 -10.78
N GLY A 35 5.17 -9.67 -9.72
CA GLY A 35 4.64 -9.62 -8.36
C GLY A 35 3.86 -8.33 -8.12
N ILE A 36 2.62 -8.45 -7.66
CA ILE A 36 1.81 -7.31 -7.24
C ILE A 36 1.75 -7.32 -5.71
N VAL A 37 2.43 -6.38 -5.09
CA VAL A 37 2.47 -6.27 -3.63
C VAL A 37 1.27 -5.47 -3.16
N SER A 38 0.27 -6.16 -2.63
CA SER A 38 -0.98 -5.56 -2.18
C SER A 38 -0.95 -5.33 -0.68
N SER A 39 -1.15 -4.08 -0.25
CA SER A 39 -1.33 -3.76 1.17
C SER A 39 -2.80 -3.68 1.61
N TYR A 40 -3.73 -4.27 0.84
CA TYR A 40 -5.14 -4.33 1.17
C TYR A 40 -5.39 -4.90 2.57
N ASN A 41 -6.24 -4.24 3.32
CA ASN A 41 -6.84 -4.71 4.57
C ASN A 41 -8.07 -3.85 4.91
N GLU A 42 -8.87 -4.32 5.86
CA GLU A 42 -10.14 -3.68 6.23
C GLU A 42 -10.03 -2.80 7.49
N ILE A 43 -8.86 -2.74 8.15
CA ILE A 43 -8.67 -1.94 9.38
C ILE A 43 -8.01 -0.59 9.11
N VAL A 44 -7.25 -0.44 8.03
CA VAL A 44 -6.58 0.81 7.67
C VAL A 44 -7.44 1.55 6.64
N PRO A 45 -8.00 2.73 6.94
CA PRO A 45 -8.88 3.45 6.00
C PRO A 45 -8.22 3.70 4.63
N GLY A 46 -6.91 3.95 4.60
CA GLY A 46 -6.15 4.11 3.37
C GLY A 46 -6.04 2.87 2.49
N HIS A 47 -6.40 1.69 3.00
CA HIS A 47 -6.17 0.41 2.35
C HIS A 47 -7.44 -0.32 1.91
N MET A 48 -8.60 0.12 2.35
CA MET A 48 -9.89 -0.54 2.07
C MET A 48 -10.22 -0.72 0.59
N ASN A 49 -9.76 0.17 -0.28
CA ASN A 49 -10.06 0.14 -1.71
C ASN A 49 -8.88 -0.33 -2.58
N ILE A 50 -7.79 -0.76 -1.97
CA ILE A 50 -6.59 -1.23 -2.70
C ILE A 50 -6.88 -2.48 -3.53
N ASP A 51 -7.81 -3.33 -3.12
CA ASP A 51 -8.27 -4.49 -3.88
C ASP A 51 -8.73 -4.12 -5.31
N LYS A 52 -9.44 -3.01 -5.45
CA LYS A 52 -9.91 -2.49 -6.75
C LYS A 52 -8.75 -2.02 -7.62
N ILE A 53 -7.77 -1.35 -7.01
CA ILE A 53 -6.55 -0.91 -7.70
C ILE A 53 -5.73 -2.13 -8.13
N VAL A 54 -5.56 -3.10 -7.25
CA VAL A 54 -4.86 -4.36 -7.54
C VAL A 54 -5.50 -5.11 -8.70
N ASN A 55 -6.83 -5.16 -8.78
CA ASN A 55 -7.53 -5.77 -9.90
C ASN A 55 -7.25 -5.02 -11.24
N ALA A 56 -7.22 -3.70 -11.22
CA ALA A 56 -6.86 -2.92 -12.41
C ALA A 56 -5.39 -3.14 -12.81
N VAL A 57 -4.48 -3.21 -11.83
CA VAL A 57 -3.05 -3.54 -12.06
C VAL A 57 -2.91 -4.93 -12.68
N LYS A 58 -3.64 -5.93 -12.20
CA LYS A 58 -3.64 -7.29 -12.81
C LYS A 58 -4.01 -7.26 -14.28
N LEU A 59 -5.05 -6.51 -14.64
CA LEU A 59 -5.44 -6.35 -16.03
C LEU A 59 -4.33 -5.72 -16.86
N GLY A 60 -3.76 -4.61 -16.41
CA GLY A 60 -2.67 -3.93 -17.12
C GLY A 60 -1.43 -4.80 -17.30
N VAL A 61 -1.05 -5.60 -16.30
CA VAL A 61 0.05 -6.57 -16.41
C VAL A 61 -0.27 -7.64 -17.44
N ALA A 62 -1.49 -8.18 -17.44
CA ALA A 62 -1.92 -9.19 -18.39
C ALA A 62 -1.97 -8.65 -19.83
N GLU A 63 -2.49 -7.45 -20.04
CA GLU A 63 -2.53 -6.75 -21.33
C GLU A 63 -1.11 -6.47 -21.87
N ALA A 64 -0.17 -6.16 -20.98
CA ALA A 64 1.25 -6.00 -21.34
C ALA A 64 1.98 -7.32 -21.60
N GLY A 65 1.31 -8.47 -21.50
CA GLY A 65 1.87 -9.80 -21.77
C GLY A 65 2.60 -10.43 -20.60
N GLY A 66 2.49 -9.88 -19.37
CA GLY A 66 3.00 -10.49 -18.15
C GLY A 66 1.98 -11.38 -17.45
N VAL A 67 2.44 -12.11 -16.43
CA VAL A 67 1.58 -12.89 -15.54
C VAL A 67 1.53 -12.21 -14.17
N PRO A 68 0.39 -11.67 -13.75
CA PRO A 68 0.24 -10.99 -12.47
C PRO A 68 0.06 -11.98 -11.32
N VAL A 69 0.89 -11.86 -10.28
CA VAL A 69 0.79 -12.67 -9.06
C VAL A 69 0.71 -11.76 -7.84
N VAL A 70 -0.40 -11.81 -7.12
CA VAL A 70 -0.62 -10.96 -5.94
C VAL A 70 -0.08 -11.64 -4.69
N PHE A 71 0.62 -10.87 -3.85
CA PHE A 71 0.95 -11.26 -2.49
C PHE A 71 0.83 -10.07 -1.53
N PRO A 72 0.59 -10.29 -0.23
CA PRO A 72 0.28 -9.22 0.70
C PRO A 72 1.52 -8.53 1.28
N ALA A 73 1.37 -7.24 1.60
CA ALA A 73 2.17 -6.53 2.58
C ALA A 73 1.27 -6.09 3.74
N ILE A 74 1.79 -6.09 4.96
CA ILE A 74 1.06 -5.59 6.13
C ILE A 74 1.02 -4.05 6.12
N ALA A 75 0.09 -3.48 6.90
CA ALA A 75 0.07 -2.07 7.21
C ALA A 75 -0.54 -1.84 8.59
N VAL A 76 -0.04 -0.82 9.30
CA VAL A 76 -0.61 -0.30 10.54
C VAL A 76 -1.08 1.12 10.28
N CYS A 77 -2.28 1.46 10.75
CA CYS A 77 -2.77 2.82 10.70
C CYS A 77 -2.22 3.61 11.89
N ASP A 78 -1.33 4.56 11.65
CA ASP A 78 -0.75 5.40 12.69
C ASP A 78 -1.82 6.20 13.44
N GLY A 79 -2.84 6.69 12.74
CA GLY A 79 -3.94 7.43 13.36
C GLY A 79 -4.76 6.59 14.34
N ILE A 80 -5.02 5.32 14.03
CA ILE A 80 -5.73 4.40 14.95
C ILE A 80 -4.80 3.97 16.09
N ALA A 81 -3.52 3.79 15.83
CA ALA A 81 -2.54 3.36 16.83
C ALA A 81 -2.10 4.48 17.79
N MET A 82 -2.36 5.73 17.44
CA MET A 82 -1.93 6.91 18.20
C MET A 82 -2.59 6.97 19.59
N GLY A 83 -1.82 7.41 20.58
CA GLY A 83 -2.31 7.60 21.95
C GLY A 83 -2.33 6.35 22.83
N HIS A 84 -1.93 5.18 22.32
CA HIS A 84 -1.84 3.94 23.10
C HIS A 84 -0.61 3.09 22.71
N VAL A 85 -0.44 1.93 23.35
CA VAL A 85 0.75 1.06 23.18
C VAL A 85 0.96 0.63 21.72
N GLY A 86 -0.10 0.56 20.92
CA GLY A 86 -0.05 0.19 19.50
C GLY A 86 0.87 1.07 18.66
N MET A 87 1.05 2.33 19.02
CA MET A 87 1.94 3.25 18.28
C MET A 87 3.40 2.80 18.27
N LYS A 88 3.84 2.02 19.28
CA LYS A 88 5.19 1.44 19.34
C LYS A 88 5.46 0.46 18.19
N TYR A 89 4.39 -0.13 17.63
CA TYR A 89 4.49 -1.11 16.54
C TYR A 89 4.45 -0.45 15.14
N SER A 90 4.03 0.80 15.04
CA SER A 90 3.95 1.48 13.74
C SER A 90 5.30 1.52 13.03
N LEU A 91 6.33 2.10 13.65
CA LEU A 91 7.65 2.25 13.01
C LEU A 91 8.31 0.91 12.68
N VAL A 92 8.16 -0.09 13.55
CA VAL A 92 8.71 -1.44 13.36
C VAL A 92 8.17 -2.10 12.09
N THR A 93 6.92 -1.81 11.70
CA THR A 93 6.34 -2.40 10.49
C THR A 93 7.04 -1.98 9.21
N ARG A 94 7.72 -0.84 9.17
CA ARG A 94 8.48 -0.40 8.00
C ARG A 94 9.54 -1.44 7.61
N ASP A 95 10.33 -1.90 8.57
CA ASP A 95 11.38 -2.88 8.34
C ASP A 95 10.78 -4.27 8.05
N LEU A 96 9.74 -4.68 8.79
CA LEU A 96 9.03 -5.93 8.54
C LEU A 96 8.41 -5.99 7.13
N ILE A 97 7.86 -4.89 6.65
CA ILE A 97 7.32 -4.79 5.29
C ILE A 97 8.45 -4.95 4.26
N ALA A 98 9.57 -4.27 4.47
CA ALA A 98 10.71 -4.37 3.59
C ALA A 98 11.26 -5.81 3.55
N ASP A 99 11.51 -6.41 4.70
CA ASP A 99 12.08 -7.75 4.84
C ASP A 99 11.16 -8.83 4.26
N SER A 100 9.86 -8.79 4.60
CA SER A 100 8.91 -9.78 4.10
C SER A 100 8.69 -9.67 2.59
N THR A 101 8.65 -8.47 2.05
CA THR A 101 8.53 -8.24 0.60
C THR A 101 9.75 -8.74 -0.15
N GLU A 102 10.95 -8.46 0.38
CA GLU A 102 12.22 -8.95 -0.17
C GLU A 102 12.26 -10.48 -0.17
N CYS A 103 11.90 -11.12 0.96
CA CYS A 103 11.81 -12.58 1.06
C CYS A 103 10.86 -13.17 0.01
N MET A 104 9.66 -12.62 -0.13
CA MET A 104 8.67 -13.09 -1.10
C MET A 104 9.18 -12.94 -2.54
N ALA A 105 9.77 -11.80 -2.86
CA ALA A 105 10.22 -11.52 -4.21
C ALA A 105 11.39 -12.42 -4.62
N ILE A 106 12.38 -12.60 -3.75
CA ILE A 106 13.55 -13.45 -4.01
C ILE A 106 13.15 -14.92 -4.04
N ALA A 107 12.37 -15.40 -3.06
CA ALA A 107 11.98 -16.81 -2.99
C ALA A 107 11.16 -17.26 -4.19
N HIS A 108 10.31 -16.42 -4.74
CA HIS A 108 9.45 -16.75 -5.88
C HIS A 108 9.98 -16.25 -7.22
N GLN A 109 11.13 -15.59 -7.23
CA GLN A 109 11.87 -15.20 -8.43
C GLN A 109 11.05 -14.34 -9.42
N PHE A 110 10.40 -13.26 -8.91
CA PHE A 110 9.67 -12.34 -9.76
C PHE A 110 10.60 -11.59 -10.73
N ASP A 111 10.12 -11.30 -11.93
CA ASP A 111 10.84 -10.53 -12.96
C ASP A 111 10.71 -9.03 -12.79
N GLY A 112 9.66 -8.59 -12.10
CA GLY A 112 9.38 -7.20 -11.77
C GLY A 112 8.25 -7.11 -10.74
N LEU A 113 8.04 -5.91 -10.20
CA LEU A 113 7.08 -5.68 -9.12
C LEU A 113 6.19 -4.48 -9.42
N VAL A 114 4.92 -4.60 -9.06
CA VAL A 114 4.02 -3.45 -8.89
C VAL A 114 3.66 -3.37 -7.42
N MET A 115 4.02 -2.27 -6.78
CA MET A 115 3.75 -2.05 -5.36
C MET A 115 2.55 -1.13 -5.18
N VAL A 116 1.57 -1.60 -4.40
CA VAL A 116 0.31 -0.87 -4.16
C VAL A 116 0.17 -0.55 -2.67
N PRO A 117 0.93 0.47 -2.20
CA PRO A 117 0.89 0.95 -0.82
C PRO A 117 -0.08 2.11 -0.64
N ASN A 118 -0.29 2.52 0.62
CA ASN A 118 -0.93 3.82 0.89
C ASN A 118 -0.65 4.45 2.27
N CYS A 119 -0.01 3.78 3.22
CA CYS A 119 0.09 4.27 4.60
C CYS A 119 1.53 4.67 4.99
N ASP A 120 1.66 5.34 6.15
CA ASP A 120 2.85 6.04 6.62
C ASP A 120 4.14 5.20 6.63
N LYS A 121 4.04 3.94 7.03
CA LYS A 121 5.21 3.03 7.08
C LYS A 121 5.23 2.05 5.92
N ASN A 122 4.07 1.86 5.28
CA ASN A 122 3.90 0.92 4.18
C ASN A 122 4.59 1.43 2.90
N VAL A 123 4.39 2.71 2.53
CA VAL A 123 5.07 3.31 1.36
C VAL A 123 6.60 3.25 1.51
N PRO A 124 7.20 3.78 2.61
CA PRO A 124 8.66 3.72 2.76
C PRO A 124 9.20 2.30 2.92
N GLY A 125 8.47 1.39 3.57
CA GLY A 125 8.86 -0.01 3.67
C GLY A 125 8.97 -0.69 2.31
N LEU A 126 8.01 -0.47 1.43
CA LEU A 126 8.05 -1.00 0.06
C LEU A 126 9.11 -0.31 -0.80
N LEU A 127 9.40 0.99 -0.58
CA LEU A 127 10.52 1.66 -1.24
C LEU A 127 11.88 1.05 -0.82
N MET A 128 12.04 0.72 0.46
CA MET A 128 13.22 0.02 0.96
C MET A 128 13.37 -1.36 0.29
N ALA A 129 12.28 -2.13 0.19
CA ALA A 129 12.27 -3.41 -0.51
C ALA A 129 12.66 -3.24 -1.99
N ALA A 130 12.07 -2.27 -2.69
CA ALA A 130 12.39 -1.98 -4.09
C ALA A 130 13.87 -1.67 -4.29
N ALA A 131 14.45 -0.84 -3.41
CA ALA A 131 15.86 -0.47 -3.46
C ALA A 131 16.80 -1.66 -3.20
N ARG A 132 16.44 -2.55 -2.26
CA ARG A 132 17.23 -3.76 -1.96
C ARG A 132 17.17 -4.78 -3.10
N LEU A 133 15.98 -5.00 -3.65
CA LEU A 133 15.73 -5.97 -4.71
C LEU A 133 16.35 -5.56 -6.05
N ASN A 134 16.40 -4.28 -6.34
CA ASN A 134 16.86 -3.72 -7.61
C ASN A 134 16.20 -4.40 -8.84
N LEU A 135 14.93 -4.76 -8.71
CA LEU A 135 14.08 -5.26 -9.80
C LEU A 135 13.32 -4.09 -10.45
N PRO A 136 12.94 -4.20 -11.73
CA PRO A 136 11.99 -3.27 -12.33
C PRO A 136 10.73 -3.14 -11.45
N THR A 137 10.48 -1.94 -10.92
CA THR A 137 9.41 -1.72 -9.95
C THR A 137 8.68 -0.43 -10.25
N VAL A 138 7.35 -0.46 -10.13
CA VAL A 138 6.50 0.73 -10.21
C VAL A 138 5.56 0.79 -9.01
N PHE A 139 5.29 2.00 -8.52
CA PHE A 139 4.37 2.27 -7.41
C PHE A 139 3.04 2.79 -7.92
N VAL A 140 1.95 2.28 -7.34
CA VAL A 140 0.58 2.73 -7.57
C VAL A 140 -0.04 3.08 -6.23
N SER A 141 -0.24 4.37 -5.97
CA SER A 141 -0.79 4.88 -4.70
C SER A 141 -2.24 4.45 -4.50
N GLY A 142 -2.60 4.17 -3.26
CA GLY A 142 -4.01 3.97 -2.87
C GLY A 142 -4.84 5.25 -2.87
N GLY A 143 -4.21 6.41 -2.96
CA GLY A 143 -4.85 7.72 -2.99
C GLY A 143 -5.27 8.26 -1.62
N PRO A 144 -5.47 9.60 -1.51
CA PRO A 144 -5.89 10.26 -0.29
C PRO A 144 -7.41 10.20 -0.09
N MET A 145 -7.86 10.30 1.17
CA MET A 145 -9.25 10.58 1.49
C MET A 145 -9.58 12.06 1.21
N LEU A 146 -10.85 12.36 1.03
CA LEU A 146 -11.34 13.74 0.96
C LEU A 146 -11.34 14.38 2.36
N ALA A 147 -11.11 15.69 2.40
CA ALA A 147 -11.37 16.46 3.62
C ALA A 147 -12.88 16.68 3.77
N GLY A 148 -13.35 16.67 5.01
CA GLY A 148 -14.75 16.93 5.33
C GLY A 148 -15.09 18.41 5.45
N HIS A 149 -16.33 18.67 5.82
CA HIS A 149 -16.84 20.02 6.10
C HIS A 149 -17.57 20.05 7.44
N VAL A 150 -17.09 20.91 8.33
CA VAL A 150 -17.70 21.16 9.63
C VAL A 150 -18.04 22.64 9.73
N LYS A 151 -19.28 22.96 10.05
CA LYS A 151 -19.77 24.36 10.15
C LYS A 151 -19.43 25.22 8.91
N GLY A 152 -19.59 24.63 7.71
CA GLY A 152 -19.33 25.29 6.43
C GLY A 152 -17.84 25.48 6.08
N LYS A 153 -16.92 24.99 6.89
CA LYS A 153 -15.48 25.10 6.64
C LYS A 153 -14.88 23.73 6.32
N LYS A 154 -13.93 23.69 5.37
CA LYS A 154 -13.17 22.49 5.04
C LYS A 154 -12.30 22.11 6.24
N ARG A 155 -12.39 20.85 6.65
CA ARG A 155 -11.69 20.28 7.82
C ARG A 155 -11.10 18.92 7.45
N SER A 156 -10.02 18.57 8.12
CA SER A 156 -9.32 17.30 7.93
C SER A 156 -9.05 16.63 9.27
N LEU A 157 -8.40 15.48 9.27
CA LEU A 157 -7.98 14.80 10.50
C LEU A 157 -7.11 15.71 11.39
N SER A 158 -6.31 16.62 10.82
CA SER A 158 -5.56 17.61 11.60
C SER A 158 -6.50 18.48 12.45
N SER A 159 -7.62 18.89 11.88
CA SER A 159 -8.63 19.69 12.59
C SER A 159 -9.29 18.90 13.72
N MET A 160 -9.33 17.57 13.67
CA MET A 160 -9.83 16.75 14.77
C MET A 160 -8.89 16.82 15.98
N PHE A 161 -7.58 16.77 15.78
CA PHE A 161 -6.61 16.96 16.87
C PHE A 161 -6.72 18.34 17.51
N GLU A 162 -6.93 19.38 16.69
CA GLU A 162 -7.17 20.75 17.17
C GLU A 162 -8.47 20.85 17.98
N ALA A 163 -9.53 20.14 17.53
CA ALA A 163 -10.83 20.10 18.24
C ALA A 163 -10.69 19.43 19.62
N VAL A 164 -9.98 18.32 19.72
CA VAL A 164 -9.69 17.65 21.00
C VAL A 164 -8.91 18.58 21.93
N GLY A 165 -7.91 19.29 21.43
CA GLY A 165 -7.14 20.28 22.19
C GLY A 165 -8.01 21.44 22.68
N SER A 166 -8.92 21.93 21.84
CA SER A 166 -9.86 23.02 22.17
C SER A 166 -10.88 22.57 23.21
N TYR A 167 -11.35 21.35 23.16
CA TYR A 167 -12.20 20.76 24.19
C TYR A 167 -11.47 20.68 25.53
N ALA A 168 -10.25 20.17 25.55
CA ALA A 168 -9.42 20.10 26.75
C ALA A 168 -9.14 21.50 27.37
N ALA A 169 -9.06 22.53 26.54
CA ALA A 169 -8.91 23.92 26.94
C ALA A 169 -10.23 24.59 27.37
N GLY A 170 -11.36 23.91 27.27
CA GLY A 170 -12.69 24.46 27.61
C GLY A 170 -13.24 25.46 26.59
N THR A 171 -12.70 25.54 25.38
CA THR A 171 -13.12 26.47 24.32
C THR A 171 -14.04 25.83 23.28
N MET A 172 -14.31 24.53 23.39
CA MET A 172 -15.19 23.75 22.52
C MET A 172 -16.06 22.81 23.36
N THR A 173 -17.30 22.60 22.96
CA THR A 173 -18.22 21.67 23.63
C THR A 173 -18.01 20.25 23.14
N GLU A 174 -18.52 19.26 23.89
CA GLU A 174 -18.52 17.86 23.49
C GLU A 174 -19.30 17.64 22.19
N GLU A 175 -20.44 18.31 22.03
CA GLU A 175 -21.27 18.26 20.82
C GLU A 175 -20.51 18.74 19.59
N ASP A 176 -19.71 19.80 19.74
CA ASP A 176 -18.83 20.29 18.66
C ASP A 176 -17.78 19.24 18.26
N VAL A 177 -17.17 18.55 19.24
CA VAL A 177 -16.18 17.49 18.98
C VAL A 177 -16.81 16.31 18.25
N LEU A 178 -18.01 15.89 18.66
CA LEU A 178 -18.77 14.81 18.00
C LEU A 178 -19.10 15.17 16.55
N GLU A 179 -19.46 16.44 16.27
CA GLU A 179 -19.68 16.89 14.88
C GLU A 179 -18.39 16.79 14.03
N PHE A 180 -17.22 17.11 14.63
CA PHE A 180 -15.93 16.94 13.94
C PHE A 180 -15.65 15.46 13.68
N GLU A 181 -15.83 14.60 14.68
CA GLU A 181 -15.60 13.14 14.59
C GLU A 181 -16.37 12.52 13.42
N GLU A 182 -17.65 12.87 13.27
CA GLU A 182 -18.50 12.34 12.22
C GLU A 182 -18.13 12.84 10.81
N LYS A 183 -17.57 14.05 10.68
CA LYS A 183 -17.52 14.75 9.39
C LYS A 183 -16.13 14.97 8.81
N VAL A 184 -15.04 14.87 9.59
CA VAL A 184 -13.70 15.22 9.11
C VAL A 184 -13.07 14.20 8.17
N CYS A 185 -13.50 12.92 8.24
CA CYS A 185 -13.00 11.83 7.41
C CYS A 185 -14.15 11.18 6.61
N PRO A 186 -14.69 11.85 5.60
CA PRO A 186 -15.91 11.41 4.92
C PRO A 186 -15.71 10.26 3.93
N THR A 187 -14.47 9.91 3.59
CA THR A 187 -14.13 8.87 2.62
C THR A 187 -12.95 8.03 3.09
N CYS A 188 -12.72 6.88 2.45
CA CYS A 188 -11.54 6.04 2.65
C CYS A 188 -10.38 6.51 1.77
N GLY A 189 -9.17 6.44 2.31
CA GLY A 189 -7.93 6.86 1.67
C GLY A 189 -6.86 7.14 2.72
N SER A 190 -5.64 7.50 2.33
CA SER A 190 -4.67 8.08 3.26
C SER A 190 -5.21 9.40 3.81
N CYS A 191 -4.72 9.84 4.97
CA CYS A 191 -5.25 11.06 5.62
C CYS A 191 -5.25 12.26 4.65
N SER A 192 -6.31 13.11 4.72
CA SER A 192 -6.48 14.27 3.82
C SER A 192 -5.46 15.39 4.02
N GLY A 193 -4.61 15.30 5.05
CA GLY A 193 -3.47 16.20 5.27
C GLY A 193 -2.21 15.72 4.56
N MET A 194 -1.22 16.60 4.44
CA MET A 194 0.10 16.25 3.89
C MET A 194 1.00 15.63 4.99
N TYR A 195 0.53 14.54 5.58
CA TYR A 195 1.31 13.71 6.49
C TYR A 195 2.21 12.72 5.71
N THR A 196 2.85 11.81 6.41
CA THR A 196 3.85 10.89 5.83
C THR A 196 3.31 10.10 4.64
N ALA A 197 2.09 9.59 4.70
CA ALA A 197 1.51 8.80 3.62
C ALA A 197 1.46 9.58 2.30
N ASN A 198 0.85 10.77 2.29
CA ASN A 198 0.75 11.59 1.08
C ASN A 198 2.10 12.13 0.63
N SER A 199 2.95 12.57 1.59
CA SER A 199 4.32 13.01 1.27
C SER A 199 5.13 11.90 0.60
N MET A 200 5.03 10.67 1.08
CA MET A 200 5.74 9.54 0.50
C MET A 200 5.15 9.11 -0.85
N ASN A 201 3.83 9.18 -1.04
CA ASN A 201 3.22 8.94 -2.34
C ASN A 201 3.69 9.98 -3.39
N CYS A 202 3.73 11.27 -3.04
CA CYS A 202 4.32 12.30 -3.89
C CYS A 202 5.81 12.03 -4.15
N LEU A 203 6.56 11.55 -3.15
CA LEU A 203 7.97 11.22 -3.28
C LEU A 203 8.19 10.08 -4.26
N THR A 204 7.33 9.05 -4.30
CA THR A 204 7.46 7.97 -5.29
C THR A 204 7.40 8.51 -6.72
N GLU A 205 6.56 9.49 -6.98
CA GLU A 205 6.49 10.17 -8.28
C GLU A 205 7.76 11.00 -8.55
N ALA A 206 8.21 11.81 -7.58
CA ALA A 206 9.40 12.63 -7.71
C ALA A 206 10.69 11.81 -7.92
N LEU A 207 10.77 10.60 -7.36
CA LEU A 207 11.86 9.65 -7.56
C LEU A 207 11.77 8.89 -8.90
N GLY A 208 10.72 9.06 -9.66
CA GLY A 208 10.47 8.31 -10.89
C GLY A 208 10.05 6.85 -10.65
N MET A 209 9.64 6.50 -9.42
CA MET A 209 9.14 5.17 -9.06
C MET A 209 7.64 5.02 -9.31
N GLY A 210 6.91 6.13 -9.40
CA GLY A 210 5.49 6.18 -9.75
C GLY A 210 5.26 6.94 -11.06
N LEU A 211 4.12 6.72 -11.68
CA LEU A 211 3.71 7.47 -12.87
C LEU A 211 3.20 8.87 -12.46
N ARG A 212 3.20 9.79 -13.42
CA ARG A 212 2.68 11.15 -13.21
C ARG A 212 1.22 11.11 -12.72
N GLY A 213 0.95 11.84 -11.64
CA GLY A 213 -0.35 11.87 -10.99
C GLY A 213 -0.58 10.74 -9.98
N ASN A 214 0.48 10.02 -9.61
CA ASN A 214 0.44 8.96 -8.59
C ASN A 214 0.45 9.53 -7.16
N GLY A 215 1.06 10.71 -6.94
CA GLY A 215 1.22 11.37 -5.66
C GLY A 215 0.00 12.16 -5.18
#